data_a43aa11907dd108a83ceb75e4a061cb1
#
_entry.id   a43aa11907dd108a83ceb75e4a061cb1
#
_cell.length_a   1.000
_cell.length_b   1.000
_cell.length_c   1.000
_cell.angle_alpha   90.00
_cell.angle_beta   90.00
_cell.angle_gamma   90.00
#
_symmetry.space_group_name_H-M   'P 1'
#
loop_
_entity.id
_entity.type
_entity.pdbx_description
1 polymer ?
#
loop_
_entity_poly.entity_id
_entity_poly.type
_entity_poly.pdbx_seq_one_letter_code
_entity_poly.pdbx_strand_id
1 'polypeptide(L)'
;MGNERRLLTLVICLVLGGGGLLAVLLGASGASGPHPGHGTAGPAPTDYVDIGDVPPSPGPAAATGPDGSAGSVTVECGRNGEEHYNEDNLVVSPGVRAGAHHTHAYVGNLSADAMSTDASLDAGATSCTGGDRSTYYWPVLRRTDRPGTRPFETSAGHGNAGEILPEASVRVEFRGNPVSKVVPMPRFLRGMTGDAVAFTAGAGADVRARWGCSGSPDRSTTRYPRCPAGDLVTRTLAFPSCWNGLDTASAGHRSHLRFPEGGGVCPQGTFPVPELRLTLAYEVPAGAPIAVDSFPEQRHSPRTDHAMFVNAMTDGQMARVVDCLNTGRDCRT
;
A
#
# COMPACT_ATOMS: atom_id res chain seq x y z
N MET A 1 40.14 -31.64 43.35
CA MET A 1 39.25 -32.66 43.94
C MET A 1 37.84 -32.19 43.58
N GLY A 2 36.99 -32.83 42.77
CA GLY A 2 37.05 -34.08 42.01
C GLY A 2 36.16 -33.97 40.80
N ASN A 3 36.53 -34.74 39.80
CA ASN A 3 35.85 -34.98 38.50
C ASN A 3 34.50 -35.68 38.70
N GLU A 4 33.49 -35.28 37.93
CA GLU A 4 32.46 -36.25 37.50
C GLU A 4 32.15 -36.06 36.00
N ARG A 5 32.64 -36.98 35.23
CA ARG A 5 32.28 -37.23 33.82
C ARG A 5 30.95 -37.99 33.82
N ARG A 6 29.94 -37.51 33.12
CA ARG A 6 28.75 -38.30 32.77
C ARG A 6 28.91 -38.90 31.36
N LEU A 7 28.98 -40.24 31.35
CA LEU A 7 28.99 -41.07 30.16
C LEU A 7 27.63 -41.00 29.44
N LEU A 8 27.71 -40.78 28.12
CA LEU A 8 26.55 -40.97 27.22
C LEU A 8 26.57 -42.45 26.76
N THR A 9 25.56 -43.20 27.10
CA THR A 9 25.42 -44.60 26.70
C THR A 9 24.68 -44.69 25.38
N LEU A 10 25.39 -45.09 24.35
CA LEU A 10 24.83 -45.40 23.03
C LEU A 10 24.27 -46.83 23.05
N VAL A 11 22.99 -47.02 22.82
CA VAL A 11 22.39 -48.35 22.63
C VAL A 11 22.28 -48.60 21.13
N ILE A 12 23.11 -49.54 20.65
CA ILE A 12 23.03 -50.11 19.30
C ILE A 12 22.21 -51.38 19.36
N CYS A 13 21.03 -51.39 18.72
CA CYS A 13 20.28 -52.63 18.47
C CYS A 13 20.66 -53.16 17.07
N LEU A 14 21.44 -54.24 17.07
CA LEU A 14 21.67 -55.07 15.88
C LEU A 14 20.52 -56.09 15.77
N VAL A 15 19.80 -56.05 14.66
CA VAL A 15 18.92 -57.16 14.25
C VAL A 15 19.47 -57.76 12.96
N LEU A 16 20.02 -58.98 13.09
CA LEU A 16 20.40 -59.86 12.00
C LEU A 16 19.18 -60.67 11.57
N GLY A 17 18.85 -60.68 10.32
CA GLY A 17 17.83 -61.57 9.75
C GLY A 17 17.84 -61.52 8.24
N GLY A 18 18.38 -62.54 7.62
CA GLY A 18 18.73 -62.66 6.24
C GLY A 18 17.61 -62.87 5.23
N GLY A 19 17.99 -62.75 3.98
CA GLY A 19 17.37 -63.46 2.86
C GLY A 19 16.66 -62.55 1.82
N GLY A 20 17.18 -62.58 0.61
CA GLY A 20 16.39 -62.34 -0.58
C GLY A 20 16.69 -61.04 -1.37
N LEU A 21 17.70 -61.09 -2.23
CA LEU A 21 17.83 -60.16 -3.36
C LEU A 21 16.66 -60.39 -4.33
N LEU A 22 15.82 -59.35 -4.49
CA LEU A 22 14.98 -59.23 -5.68
C LEU A 22 15.12 -57.78 -6.17
N ALA A 23 16.01 -57.57 -7.13
CA ALA A 23 16.13 -56.28 -7.81
C ALA A 23 14.97 -56.12 -8.79
N VAL A 24 13.96 -55.36 -8.41
CA VAL A 24 12.95 -54.86 -9.34
C VAL A 24 13.36 -53.45 -9.77
N LEU A 25 13.95 -53.35 -10.95
CA LEU A 25 14.15 -52.10 -11.66
C LEU A 25 12.80 -51.62 -12.13
N LEU A 26 12.08 -50.86 -11.33
CA LEU A 26 10.98 -50.05 -11.75
C LEU A 26 11.54 -48.67 -12.21
N GLY A 27 11.72 -48.55 -13.53
CA GLY A 27 11.93 -47.28 -14.16
C GLY A 27 10.72 -46.37 -13.93
N ALA A 28 10.80 -45.51 -12.94
CA ALA A 28 9.88 -44.42 -12.78
C ALA A 28 10.26 -43.36 -13.83
N SER A 29 9.70 -43.48 -15.05
CA SER A 29 9.58 -42.35 -15.97
C SER A 29 8.65 -41.35 -15.31
N GLY A 30 9.23 -40.40 -14.56
CA GLY A 30 8.51 -39.25 -14.07
C GLY A 30 8.08 -38.41 -15.25
N ALA A 31 6.90 -38.71 -15.79
CA ALA A 31 6.21 -37.73 -16.62
C ALA A 31 5.93 -36.53 -15.70
N SER A 32 6.72 -35.46 -15.87
CA SER A 32 6.38 -34.12 -15.40
C SER A 32 5.09 -33.76 -16.11
N GLY A 33 3.95 -34.08 -15.50
CA GLY A 33 2.67 -33.52 -15.94
C GLY A 33 2.80 -32.00 -15.90
N PRO A 34 2.21 -31.30 -16.87
CA PRO A 34 2.15 -29.85 -16.76
C PRO A 34 1.52 -29.52 -15.42
N HIS A 35 2.25 -28.84 -14.54
CA HIS A 35 1.65 -28.19 -13.39
C HIS A 35 0.45 -27.41 -13.94
N PRO A 36 -0.77 -27.56 -13.39
CA PRO A 36 -1.86 -26.71 -13.79
C PRO A 36 -1.34 -25.29 -13.60
N GLY A 37 -1.13 -24.57 -14.71
CA GLY A 37 -0.77 -23.17 -14.66
C GLY A 37 -1.82 -22.54 -13.76
N HIS A 38 -1.41 -21.98 -12.65
CA HIS A 38 -2.24 -21.08 -11.86
C HIS A 38 -2.47 -19.89 -12.80
N GLY A 39 -3.43 -20.04 -13.70
CA GLY A 39 -4.00 -18.92 -14.41
C GLY A 39 -4.50 -17.99 -13.33
N THR A 40 -3.78 -16.92 -13.11
CA THR A 40 -4.20 -15.87 -12.20
C THR A 40 -5.53 -15.38 -12.74
N ALA A 41 -6.61 -15.78 -12.05
CA ALA A 41 -7.92 -15.27 -12.38
C ALA A 41 -7.86 -13.76 -12.09
N GLY A 42 -7.86 -12.97 -13.17
CA GLY A 42 -7.96 -11.51 -13.05
C GLY A 42 -9.22 -11.09 -12.29
N PRO A 43 -9.46 -9.78 -12.18
CA PRO A 43 -10.66 -9.29 -11.52
C PRO A 43 -11.92 -9.92 -12.12
N ALA A 44 -12.87 -10.30 -11.26
CA ALA A 44 -14.15 -10.82 -11.69
C ALA A 44 -15.02 -9.71 -12.31
N PRO A 45 -15.99 -10.03 -13.20
CA PRO A 45 -16.94 -9.01 -13.70
C PRO A 45 -17.64 -8.22 -12.59
N THR A 46 -17.85 -8.83 -11.42
CA THR A 46 -18.45 -8.21 -10.23
C THR A 46 -17.53 -7.22 -9.53
N ASP A 47 -16.23 -7.23 -9.84
CA ASP A 47 -15.27 -6.24 -9.33
C ASP A 47 -15.38 -4.88 -10.06
N TYR A 48 -16.17 -4.81 -11.13
CA TYR A 48 -16.41 -3.58 -11.90
C TYR A 48 -17.84 -3.04 -11.66
N VAL A 49 -17.98 -1.72 -11.82
CA VAL A 49 -19.28 -1.04 -11.75
C VAL A 49 -19.27 0.15 -12.69
N ASP A 50 -20.39 0.41 -13.38
CA ASP A 50 -20.57 1.68 -14.06
C ASP A 50 -20.70 2.80 -13.02
N ILE A 51 -19.96 3.89 -13.19
CA ILE A 51 -19.99 4.98 -12.19
C ILE A 51 -21.39 5.63 -12.12
N GLY A 52 -22.16 5.58 -13.21
CA GLY A 52 -23.55 6.03 -13.26
C GLY A 52 -24.46 5.28 -12.29
N ASP A 53 -24.17 4.00 -12.03
CA ASP A 53 -24.95 3.14 -11.13
C ASP A 53 -24.54 3.29 -9.65
N VAL A 54 -23.45 4.02 -9.37
CA VAL A 54 -23.00 4.27 -7.98
C VAL A 54 -23.77 5.47 -7.44
N PRO A 55 -24.50 5.31 -6.31
CA PRO A 55 -25.18 6.45 -5.71
C PRO A 55 -24.17 7.52 -5.26
N PRO A 56 -24.55 8.80 -5.25
CA PRO A 56 -23.71 9.83 -4.67
C PRO A 56 -23.30 9.47 -3.24
N SER A 57 -22.04 9.70 -2.93
CA SER A 57 -21.50 9.53 -1.58
C SER A 57 -22.22 10.47 -0.61
N PRO A 58 -22.42 10.08 0.65
CA PRO A 58 -22.88 11.02 1.65
C PRO A 58 -22.01 12.28 1.60
N GLY A 59 -22.64 13.45 1.66
CA GLY A 59 -21.97 14.75 1.60
C GLY A 59 -20.74 14.83 2.53
N PRO A 60 -19.99 15.95 2.47
CA PRO A 60 -18.74 16.08 3.22
C PRO A 60 -18.93 15.69 4.69
N ALA A 61 -17.91 15.02 5.25
CA ALA A 61 -17.85 14.74 6.69
C ALA A 61 -18.21 16.00 7.50
N ALA A 62 -18.61 15.80 8.75
CA ALA A 62 -19.07 16.85 9.67
C ALA A 62 -18.33 18.18 9.46
N ALA A 63 -19.08 19.28 9.46
CA ALA A 63 -18.51 20.62 9.39
C ALA A 63 -17.43 20.76 10.49
N THR A 64 -16.32 21.41 10.15
CA THR A 64 -15.24 21.66 11.11
C THR A 64 -15.78 22.53 12.25
N GLY A 65 -15.67 22.01 13.47
CA GLY A 65 -16.03 22.75 14.68
C GLY A 65 -15.06 23.88 15.02
N PRO A 66 -15.36 24.71 16.03
CA PRO A 66 -14.54 25.87 16.39
C PRO A 66 -13.12 25.48 16.84
N ASP A 67 -12.97 24.30 17.42
CA ASP A 67 -11.66 23.76 17.85
C ASP A 67 -10.98 22.91 16.75
N GLY A 68 -11.60 22.75 15.61
CA GLY A 68 -11.08 21.95 14.51
C GLY A 68 -9.97 22.64 13.71
N SER A 69 -9.33 21.88 12.84
CA SER A 69 -8.36 22.36 11.85
C SER A 69 -8.95 22.14 10.46
N ALA A 70 -9.33 23.24 9.79
CA ALA A 70 -10.02 23.22 8.49
C ALA A 70 -9.08 23.35 7.29
N GLY A 71 -7.78 23.57 7.50
CA GLY A 71 -6.82 23.80 6.42
C GLY A 71 -6.44 22.56 5.63
N SER A 72 -5.78 22.78 4.50
CA SER A 72 -5.16 21.74 3.69
C SER A 72 -3.75 22.13 3.24
N VAL A 73 -2.87 21.14 3.05
CA VAL A 73 -1.53 21.34 2.47
C VAL A 73 -1.34 20.37 1.34
N THR A 74 -1.13 20.87 0.12
CA THR A 74 -0.74 20.04 -1.02
C THR A 74 0.79 20.03 -1.13
N VAL A 75 1.38 18.84 -1.19
CA VAL A 75 2.81 18.61 -1.42
C VAL A 75 2.99 18.21 -2.88
N GLU A 76 3.77 18.98 -3.63
CA GLU A 76 3.99 18.75 -5.05
C GLU A 76 5.19 17.81 -5.26
N CYS A 77 4.92 16.53 -5.46
CA CYS A 77 5.94 15.48 -5.60
C CYS A 77 6.02 14.86 -7.02
N GLY A 78 5.38 15.48 -8.00
CA GLY A 78 5.32 14.92 -9.35
C GLY A 78 4.38 13.72 -9.45
N ARG A 79 4.61 12.87 -10.47
CA ARG A 79 3.76 11.71 -10.79
C ARG A 79 4.58 10.47 -11.18
N ASN A 80 5.67 10.22 -10.48
CA ASN A 80 6.60 9.13 -10.80
C ASN A 80 7.23 9.23 -12.21
N GLY A 81 7.58 10.45 -12.62
CA GLY A 81 8.25 10.68 -13.92
C GLY A 81 9.63 10.03 -14.03
N GLU A 82 10.26 9.72 -12.90
CA GLU A 82 11.54 9.03 -12.79
C GLU A 82 11.41 7.50 -12.90
N GLU A 83 10.19 6.98 -13.10
CA GLU A 83 9.89 5.55 -13.20
C GLU A 83 10.43 4.73 -12.00
N HIS A 84 10.29 5.26 -10.78
CA HIS A 84 10.68 4.57 -9.56
C HIS A 84 9.65 3.47 -9.25
N TYR A 85 9.97 2.25 -9.67
CA TYR A 85 9.19 1.04 -9.44
C TYR A 85 10.03 -0.04 -8.79
N ASN A 86 9.51 -0.71 -7.78
CA ASN A 86 10.11 -1.92 -7.19
C ASN A 86 9.04 -2.78 -6.51
N GLU A 87 9.42 -4.00 -6.10
CA GLU A 87 8.56 -4.93 -5.37
C GLU A 87 8.85 -4.93 -3.86
N ASP A 88 9.37 -3.83 -3.34
CA ASP A 88 9.77 -3.68 -1.96
C ASP A 88 8.64 -3.09 -1.10
N ASN A 89 8.69 -3.34 0.21
CA ASN A 89 7.82 -2.71 1.17
C ASN A 89 8.60 -2.32 2.44
N LEU A 90 9.13 -1.10 2.46
CA LEU A 90 9.95 -0.61 3.58
C LEU A 90 9.15 -0.32 4.86
N VAL A 91 7.83 -0.38 4.82
CA VAL A 91 6.95 -0.26 6.00
C VAL A 91 6.64 -1.62 6.59
N VAL A 92 6.22 -2.59 5.76
CA VAL A 92 5.71 -3.88 6.23
C VAL A 92 6.81 -4.96 6.29
N SER A 93 7.76 -4.94 5.35
CA SER A 93 8.87 -5.91 5.27
C SER A 93 10.23 -5.22 5.10
N PRO A 94 10.62 -4.32 6.04
CA PRO A 94 11.91 -3.64 5.95
C PRO A 94 13.06 -4.64 5.93
N GLY A 95 14.07 -4.40 5.07
CA GLY A 95 15.22 -5.26 4.88
C GLY A 95 14.98 -6.49 4.00
N VAL A 96 13.77 -6.70 3.48
CA VAL A 96 13.42 -7.83 2.61
C VAL A 96 13.16 -7.35 1.19
N ARG A 97 14.11 -7.61 0.26
CA ARG A 97 13.95 -7.27 -1.16
C ARG A 97 12.79 -8.07 -1.78
N ALA A 98 12.02 -7.41 -2.64
CA ALA A 98 10.82 -7.96 -3.26
C ALA A 98 9.78 -8.50 -2.25
N GLY A 99 9.81 -8.00 -1.00
CA GLY A 99 8.95 -8.48 0.08
C GLY A 99 7.47 -8.11 -0.08
N ALA A 100 7.11 -7.28 -1.06
CA ALA A 100 5.72 -6.97 -1.38
C ALA A 100 5.08 -8.01 -2.32
N HIS A 101 5.86 -8.76 -3.09
CA HIS A 101 5.37 -9.71 -4.10
C HIS A 101 4.47 -9.07 -5.19
N HIS A 102 4.51 -7.77 -5.34
CA HIS A 102 3.83 -6.97 -6.37
C HIS A 102 4.55 -5.63 -6.52
N THR A 103 4.38 -4.99 -7.67
CA THR A 103 5.07 -3.75 -7.99
C THR A 103 4.39 -2.55 -7.34
N HIS A 104 5.20 -1.70 -6.71
CA HIS A 104 4.80 -0.38 -6.23
C HIS A 104 5.34 0.74 -7.12
N ALA A 105 4.56 1.81 -7.25
CA ALA A 105 4.99 3.10 -7.78
C ALA A 105 5.23 4.06 -6.61
N TYR A 106 6.22 4.96 -6.77
CA TYR A 106 6.70 5.85 -5.73
C TYR A 106 6.70 7.31 -6.18
N VAL A 107 6.46 8.23 -5.25
CA VAL A 107 6.84 9.64 -5.36
C VAL A 107 7.48 10.12 -4.07
N GLY A 108 8.20 11.23 -4.13
CA GLY A 108 8.97 11.76 -3.01
C GLY A 108 10.40 11.23 -3.04
N ASN A 109 10.82 10.48 -2.04
CA ASN A 109 12.19 9.99 -1.91
C ASN A 109 12.60 9.09 -3.08
N LEU A 110 13.64 9.46 -3.81
CA LEU A 110 14.10 8.76 -5.02
C LEU A 110 15.00 7.55 -4.72
N SER A 111 15.38 7.34 -3.47
CA SER A 111 16.23 6.21 -3.04
C SER A 111 15.48 5.16 -2.22
N ALA A 112 14.16 5.29 -2.10
CA ALA A 112 13.37 4.40 -1.26
C ALA A 112 13.33 2.96 -1.81
N ASP A 113 13.79 2.00 -1.00
CA ASP A 113 13.78 0.56 -1.27
C ASP A 113 13.64 -0.23 0.05
N ALA A 114 13.66 -1.58 -0.02
CA ALA A 114 13.59 -2.43 1.15
C ALA A 114 14.72 -2.20 2.17
N MET A 115 15.89 -1.75 1.71
CA MET A 115 17.08 -1.57 2.55
C MET A 115 17.16 -0.16 3.14
N SER A 116 16.19 0.71 2.85
CA SER A 116 16.16 2.09 3.31
C SER A 116 16.07 2.16 4.83
N THR A 117 16.94 2.99 5.39
CA THR A 117 16.98 3.38 6.81
C THR A 117 16.54 4.83 6.95
N ASP A 118 16.22 5.26 8.17
CA ASP A 118 15.91 6.66 8.45
C ASP A 118 17.03 7.60 7.96
N ALA A 119 18.29 7.20 8.16
CA ALA A 119 19.44 7.97 7.69
C ALA A 119 19.58 8.02 6.16
N SER A 120 19.32 6.92 5.45
CA SER A 120 19.37 6.91 3.99
C SER A 120 18.22 7.71 3.37
N LEU A 121 17.03 7.64 3.96
CA LEU A 121 15.89 8.46 3.52
C LEU A 121 16.16 9.95 3.75
N ASP A 122 16.77 10.31 4.88
CA ASP A 122 17.15 11.70 5.16
C ASP A 122 18.20 12.25 4.20
N ALA A 123 19.12 11.41 3.75
CA ALA A 123 20.18 11.77 2.80
C ALA A 123 19.71 11.72 1.33
N GLY A 124 18.57 11.05 1.05
CA GLY A 124 18.10 10.81 -0.30
C GLY A 124 17.66 12.07 -1.04
N ALA A 125 17.74 12.05 -2.37
CA ALA A 125 17.10 13.04 -3.22
C ALA A 125 15.58 12.85 -3.21
N THR A 126 14.83 13.87 -3.66
CA THR A 126 13.37 13.85 -3.69
C THR A 126 12.83 14.47 -4.97
N SER A 127 11.69 13.96 -5.44
CA SER A 127 10.90 14.58 -6.52
C SER A 127 10.01 15.73 -6.02
N CYS A 128 9.87 15.91 -4.70
CA CYS A 128 9.02 16.96 -4.14
C CYS A 128 9.66 18.35 -4.20
N THR A 129 8.97 19.34 -4.75
CA THR A 129 9.47 20.70 -4.95
C THR A 129 9.83 21.42 -3.66
N GLY A 130 9.12 21.18 -2.57
CA GLY A 130 9.38 21.76 -1.24
C GLY A 130 10.52 21.09 -0.46
N GLY A 131 11.25 20.15 -1.07
CA GLY A 131 12.35 19.43 -0.42
C GLY A 131 11.89 18.40 0.63
N ASP A 132 10.62 18.01 0.61
CA ASP A 132 10.09 16.90 1.41
C ASP A 132 10.73 15.59 0.92
N ARG A 133 11.43 14.88 1.80
CA ARG A 133 12.07 13.60 1.54
C ARG A 133 11.25 12.40 1.98
N SER A 134 9.99 12.60 2.31
CA SER A 134 9.05 11.53 2.58
C SER A 134 8.90 10.64 1.36
N THR A 135 8.57 9.38 1.58
CA THR A 135 8.22 8.47 0.50
C THR A 135 6.74 8.10 0.58
N TYR A 136 6.07 8.14 -0.56
CA TYR A 136 4.66 7.80 -0.73
C TYR A 136 4.58 6.75 -1.83
N TYR A 137 3.94 5.60 -1.58
CA TYR A 137 3.92 4.52 -2.54
C TYR A 137 2.67 3.66 -2.45
N TRP A 138 2.32 3.05 -3.59
CA TRP A 138 1.09 2.28 -3.80
C TRP A 138 1.29 1.19 -4.86
N PRO A 139 0.48 0.11 -4.87
CA PRO A 139 0.50 -0.87 -5.95
C PRO A 139 0.16 -0.24 -7.28
N VAL A 140 0.89 -0.60 -8.33
CA VAL A 140 0.63 -0.10 -9.69
C VAL A 140 -0.74 -0.56 -10.20
N LEU A 141 -1.31 0.21 -11.11
CA LEU A 141 -2.51 -0.16 -11.87
C LEU A 141 -2.08 -0.65 -13.26
N ARG A 142 -2.58 -1.80 -13.69
CA ARG A 142 -2.25 -2.37 -15.02
C ARG A 142 -3.45 -2.40 -15.95
N ARG A 143 -3.15 -2.27 -17.24
CA ARG A 143 -4.02 -2.69 -18.33
C ARG A 143 -3.78 -4.16 -18.64
N THR A 144 -4.77 -5.02 -18.43
CA THR A 144 -4.58 -6.47 -18.55
C THR A 144 -4.82 -7.01 -19.98
N ASP A 145 -5.37 -6.20 -20.88
CA ASP A 145 -5.55 -6.52 -22.31
C ASP A 145 -4.31 -6.19 -23.16
N ARG A 146 -3.24 -5.69 -22.55
CA ARG A 146 -1.95 -5.42 -23.20
C ARG A 146 -0.81 -6.05 -22.44
N PRO A 147 0.15 -6.68 -23.13
CA PRO A 147 1.35 -7.21 -22.48
C PRO A 147 2.22 -6.04 -21.98
N GLY A 148 2.85 -6.23 -20.83
CA GLY A 148 3.94 -5.36 -20.38
C GLY A 148 5.15 -5.53 -21.30
N THR A 149 5.89 -4.45 -21.55
CA THR A 149 7.07 -4.43 -22.43
C THR A 149 8.34 -3.98 -21.71
N ARG A 150 8.20 -3.29 -20.56
CA ARG A 150 9.32 -2.80 -19.75
C ARG A 150 9.79 -3.90 -18.77
N PRO A 151 11.07 -3.89 -18.34
CA PRO A 151 11.63 -4.92 -17.47
C PRO A 151 10.81 -5.14 -16.17
N PHE A 152 10.38 -4.08 -15.52
CA PHE A 152 9.57 -4.14 -14.29
C PHE A 152 8.10 -4.54 -14.53
N GLU A 153 7.63 -4.53 -15.80
CA GLU A 153 6.31 -5.06 -16.18
C GLU A 153 6.36 -6.55 -16.48
N THR A 154 7.52 -7.05 -16.90
CA THR A 154 7.73 -8.44 -17.32
C THR A 154 8.31 -9.30 -16.20
N SER A 155 8.73 -8.71 -15.09
CA SER A 155 9.16 -9.42 -13.89
C SER A 155 7.97 -10.13 -13.22
N ALA A 156 7.10 -10.71 -14.02
CA ALA A 156 5.81 -11.28 -13.70
C ALA A 156 5.85 -12.42 -12.66
N GLY A 157 6.57 -12.19 -11.58
CA GLY A 157 6.37 -12.91 -10.36
C GLY A 157 4.92 -12.73 -9.91
N HIS A 158 4.34 -13.76 -9.37
CA HIS A 158 3.06 -13.67 -8.64
C HIS A 158 1.81 -13.30 -9.47
N GLY A 159 1.86 -13.42 -10.81
CA GLY A 159 0.68 -13.26 -11.67
C GLY A 159 0.26 -11.83 -11.99
N ASN A 160 1.04 -10.86 -11.60
CA ASN A 160 0.83 -9.46 -11.96
C ASN A 160 1.29 -9.24 -13.42
N ALA A 161 0.37 -9.23 -14.36
CA ALA A 161 0.65 -9.13 -15.79
C ALA A 161 -0.09 -7.95 -16.43
N GLY A 162 0.50 -7.40 -17.49
CA GLY A 162 -0.06 -6.30 -18.25
C GLY A 162 0.79 -5.02 -18.23
N GLU A 163 0.41 -4.08 -19.09
CA GLU A 163 1.04 -2.76 -19.18
C GLU A 163 0.73 -1.91 -17.93
N ILE A 164 1.75 -1.39 -17.25
CA ILE A 164 1.54 -0.46 -16.15
C ILE A 164 1.03 0.87 -16.70
N LEU A 165 -0.11 1.31 -16.18
CA LEU A 165 -0.66 2.63 -16.46
C LEU A 165 0.08 3.68 -15.63
N PRO A 166 0.76 4.66 -16.26
CA PRO A 166 1.34 5.76 -15.52
C PRO A 166 0.23 6.64 -14.94
N GLU A 167 0.50 7.24 -13.79
CA GLU A 167 -0.39 8.23 -13.20
C GLU A 167 -0.48 9.48 -14.11
N ALA A 168 -1.69 9.86 -14.49
CA ALA A 168 -1.96 11.14 -15.13
C ALA A 168 -1.76 12.29 -14.13
N SER A 169 -2.11 12.07 -12.85
CA SER A 169 -1.79 12.96 -11.75
C SER A 169 -1.68 12.21 -10.42
N VAL A 170 -0.83 12.74 -9.54
CA VAL A 170 -0.69 12.32 -8.14
C VAL A 170 -0.87 13.56 -7.27
N ARG A 171 -1.82 13.51 -6.34
CA ARG A 171 -2.04 14.54 -5.33
C ARG A 171 -1.70 13.98 -3.96
N VAL A 172 -0.68 14.53 -3.34
CA VAL A 172 -0.32 14.31 -1.95
C VAL A 172 -0.88 15.47 -1.13
N GLU A 173 -1.83 15.20 -0.25
CA GLU A 173 -2.52 16.23 0.51
C GLU A 173 -2.55 15.87 1.99
N PHE A 174 -2.19 16.83 2.84
CA PHE A 174 -2.43 16.76 4.27
C PHE A 174 -3.65 17.57 4.65
N ARG A 175 -4.50 17.04 5.51
CA ARG A 175 -5.72 17.66 6.02
C ARG A 175 -5.71 17.74 7.53
N GLY A 176 -6.43 18.72 8.05
CA GLY A 176 -6.67 18.85 9.48
C GLY A 176 -7.72 17.86 10.01
N ASN A 177 -8.07 18.02 11.27
CA ASN A 177 -9.08 17.22 11.96
C ASN A 177 -10.33 18.08 12.24
N PRO A 178 -11.56 17.60 11.96
CA PRO A 178 -12.76 18.43 12.07
C PRO A 178 -13.13 18.85 13.51
N VAL A 179 -12.62 18.16 14.53
CA VAL A 179 -13.00 18.40 15.94
C VAL A 179 -11.88 18.89 16.82
N SER A 180 -10.63 18.92 16.33
CA SER A 180 -9.47 19.35 17.16
C SER A 180 -8.33 19.91 16.30
N LYS A 181 -7.42 20.62 16.96
CA LYS A 181 -6.14 20.97 16.36
C LYS A 181 -5.27 19.73 16.20
N VAL A 182 -4.47 19.68 15.11
CA VAL A 182 -3.52 18.59 14.90
C VAL A 182 -2.16 18.93 15.51
N VAL A 183 -1.46 17.89 15.95
CA VAL A 183 -0.07 17.98 16.43
C VAL A 183 0.90 17.48 15.35
N PRO A 184 2.19 17.86 15.37
CA PRO A 184 3.17 17.39 14.39
C PRO A 184 3.30 15.87 14.38
N MET A 185 3.36 15.27 13.19
CA MET A 185 3.82 13.90 13.04
C MET A 185 5.31 13.80 13.36
N PRO A 186 5.75 12.78 14.10
CA PRO A 186 7.19 12.59 14.30
C PRO A 186 7.88 12.24 12.97
N ARG A 187 9.15 12.60 12.89
CA ARG A 187 9.99 12.17 11.76
C ARG A 187 10.04 10.65 11.71
N PHE A 188 10.04 10.11 10.48
CA PHE A 188 10.07 8.68 10.18
C PHE A 188 8.84 7.90 10.68
N LEU A 189 7.74 8.60 10.98
CA LEU A 189 6.45 7.94 11.18
C LEU A 189 6.12 7.14 9.90
N ARG A 190 5.86 5.85 10.10
CA ARG A 190 5.45 4.92 9.04
C ARG A 190 3.95 4.72 9.10
N GLY A 191 3.28 4.98 8.00
CA GLY A 191 1.83 4.80 7.90
C GLY A 191 1.44 3.86 6.77
N MET A 192 0.33 3.17 6.96
CA MET A 192 -0.30 2.36 5.92
C MET A 192 -1.82 2.51 5.96
N THR A 193 -2.45 2.37 4.79
CA THR A 193 -3.90 2.36 4.62
C THR A 193 -4.32 1.28 3.65
N GLY A 194 -5.53 0.76 3.79
CA GLY A 194 -6.01 -0.37 3.00
C GLY A 194 -5.52 -1.71 3.52
N ASP A 195 -5.85 -2.78 2.83
CA ASP A 195 -5.55 -4.15 3.26
C ASP A 195 -5.20 -5.02 2.06
N ALA A 196 -3.90 -5.30 1.89
CA ALA A 196 -3.37 -6.08 0.77
C ALA A 196 -3.93 -7.52 0.70
N VAL A 197 -4.56 -8.01 1.78
CA VAL A 197 -5.17 -9.34 1.84
C VAL A 197 -6.71 -9.29 1.95
N ALA A 198 -7.31 -8.15 1.60
CA ALA A 198 -8.73 -7.88 1.79
C ALA A 198 -9.68 -8.87 1.10
N PHE A 199 -9.28 -9.48 -0.02
CA PHE A 199 -10.10 -10.47 -0.71
C PHE A 199 -10.25 -11.74 0.13
N THR A 200 -9.14 -12.26 0.66
CA THR A 200 -9.15 -13.48 1.48
C THR A 200 -9.56 -13.23 2.93
N ALA A 201 -9.38 -12.01 3.46
CA ALA A 201 -9.83 -11.61 4.79
C ALA A 201 -11.36 -11.47 4.91
N GLY A 202 -12.07 -11.34 3.78
CA GLY A 202 -13.53 -11.31 3.75
C GLY A 202 -14.13 -10.13 4.50
N ALA A 203 -15.04 -10.39 5.44
CA ALA A 203 -15.76 -9.36 6.20
C ALA A 203 -14.88 -8.58 7.19
N GLY A 204 -13.74 -9.15 7.59
CA GLY A 204 -12.77 -8.49 8.50
C GLY A 204 -11.80 -7.54 7.81
N ALA A 205 -11.87 -7.41 6.48
CA ALA A 205 -10.92 -6.61 5.70
C ALA A 205 -11.06 -5.11 5.96
N ASP A 206 -9.92 -4.42 6.06
CA ASP A 206 -9.84 -2.95 6.20
C ASP A 206 -9.79 -2.27 4.83
N VAL A 207 -10.90 -2.32 4.08
CA VAL A 207 -11.02 -1.75 2.73
C VAL A 207 -11.15 -0.24 2.79
N ARG A 208 -10.09 0.50 2.42
CA ARG A 208 -10.01 1.96 2.53
C ARG A 208 -10.00 2.69 1.20
N ALA A 209 -9.43 2.09 0.17
CA ALA A 209 -9.38 2.71 -1.15
C ALA A 209 -10.78 3.03 -1.67
N ARG A 210 -10.91 4.22 -2.26
CA ARG A 210 -12.12 4.68 -2.93
C ARG A 210 -11.80 4.97 -4.38
N TRP A 211 -12.51 4.30 -5.25
CA TRP A 211 -12.42 4.44 -6.69
C TRP A 211 -13.51 5.34 -7.21
N GLY A 212 -13.25 6.11 -8.26
CA GLY A 212 -14.23 7.02 -8.85
C GLY A 212 -13.83 7.45 -10.26
N CYS A 213 -14.55 8.43 -10.78
CA CYS A 213 -14.27 9.05 -12.08
C CYS A 213 -14.18 10.58 -11.91
N SER A 214 -13.28 11.22 -12.66
CA SER A 214 -13.04 12.66 -12.55
C SER A 214 -14.29 13.52 -12.84
N GLY A 215 -15.16 13.08 -13.76
CA GLY A 215 -16.42 13.75 -14.07
C GLY A 215 -17.56 13.48 -13.08
N SER A 216 -17.35 12.62 -12.07
CA SER A 216 -18.36 12.27 -11.05
C SER A 216 -17.75 12.30 -9.66
N PRO A 217 -17.25 13.46 -9.18
CA PRO A 217 -16.47 13.58 -7.94
C PRO A 217 -17.30 13.29 -6.68
N ASP A 218 -18.60 13.32 -6.78
CA ASP A 218 -19.56 12.98 -5.73
C ASP A 218 -19.80 11.47 -5.60
N ARG A 219 -19.26 10.64 -6.51
CA ARG A 219 -19.48 9.18 -6.52
C ARG A 219 -18.17 8.44 -6.26
N SER A 220 -18.21 7.54 -5.28
CA SER A 220 -17.07 6.68 -4.98
C SER A 220 -17.49 5.26 -4.62
N THR A 221 -16.66 4.28 -4.95
CA THR A 221 -16.94 2.87 -4.80
C THR A 221 -15.71 2.11 -4.31
N THR A 222 -15.87 0.87 -3.88
CA THR A 222 -14.79 -0.08 -3.60
C THR A 222 -14.52 -1.05 -4.76
N ARG A 223 -15.12 -0.79 -5.93
CA ARG A 223 -14.95 -1.56 -7.17
C ARG A 223 -14.25 -0.70 -8.23
N TYR A 224 -13.70 -1.33 -9.25
CA TYR A 224 -13.19 -0.61 -10.43
C TYR A 224 -14.32 0.12 -11.14
N PRO A 225 -14.27 1.44 -11.30
CA PRO A 225 -15.30 2.17 -12.00
C PRO A 225 -15.12 2.03 -13.52
N ARG A 226 -16.23 1.91 -14.24
CA ARG A 226 -16.28 2.21 -15.67
C ARG A 226 -16.63 3.67 -15.81
N CYS A 227 -15.67 4.46 -16.26
CA CYS A 227 -15.82 5.90 -16.43
C CYS A 227 -16.31 6.23 -17.84
N PRO A 228 -17.11 7.31 -18.02
CA PRO A 228 -17.38 7.88 -19.34
C PRO A 228 -16.10 8.20 -20.10
N ALA A 229 -16.19 8.20 -21.43
CA ALA A 229 -15.06 8.55 -22.28
C ALA A 229 -14.57 9.97 -21.99
N GLY A 230 -13.25 10.12 -21.79
CA GLY A 230 -12.62 11.39 -21.46
C GLY A 230 -12.45 11.64 -19.95
N ASP A 231 -13.12 10.86 -19.10
CA ASP A 231 -12.91 10.93 -17.66
C ASP A 231 -11.70 10.09 -17.24
N LEU A 232 -11.00 10.56 -16.23
CA LEU A 232 -9.93 9.81 -15.57
C LEU A 232 -10.53 8.85 -14.53
N VAL A 233 -9.98 7.64 -14.44
CA VAL A 233 -10.20 6.76 -13.27
C VAL A 233 -9.43 7.33 -12.09
N THR A 234 -10.08 7.50 -10.95
CA THR A 234 -9.46 8.03 -9.74
C THR A 234 -9.40 6.99 -8.62
N ARG A 235 -8.32 7.02 -7.83
CA ARG A 235 -8.12 6.25 -6.60
C ARG A 235 -7.83 7.22 -5.46
N THR A 236 -8.57 7.14 -4.37
CA THR A 236 -8.33 7.95 -3.17
C THR A 236 -8.05 7.04 -1.99
N LEU A 237 -6.93 7.29 -1.31
CA LEU A 237 -6.44 6.54 -0.17
C LEU A 237 -6.20 7.53 0.98
N ALA A 238 -7.10 7.53 1.97
CA ALA A 238 -6.94 8.30 3.21
C ALA A 238 -6.23 7.44 4.26
N PHE A 239 -5.27 8.03 4.96
CA PHE A 239 -4.48 7.35 5.98
C PHE A 239 -5.05 7.56 7.38
N PRO A 240 -4.75 6.65 8.31
CA PRO A 240 -5.06 6.88 9.71
C PRO A 240 -4.32 8.13 10.22
N SER A 241 -4.98 8.89 11.11
CA SER A 241 -4.49 10.20 11.57
C SER A 241 -4.60 10.41 13.09
N CYS A 242 -4.67 9.32 13.86
CA CYS A 242 -4.64 9.34 15.31
C CYS A 242 -3.42 8.57 15.82
N TRP A 243 -2.37 9.28 16.20
CA TRP A 243 -1.08 8.74 16.61
C TRP A 243 -1.03 8.46 18.12
N ASN A 244 -0.38 7.37 18.53
CA ASN A 244 -0.27 6.99 19.96
C ASN A 244 0.69 7.88 20.81
N GLY A 245 1.36 8.83 20.18
CA GLY A 245 2.25 9.77 20.88
C GLY A 245 3.64 9.21 21.22
N LEU A 246 3.96 7.98 20.84
CA LEU A 246 5.19 7.28 21.23
C LEU A 246 5.97 6.70 20.03
N ASP A 247 5.32 5.85 19.25
CA ASP A 247 6.00 5.01 18.29
C ASP A 247 5.94 5.58 16.87
N THR A 248 7.02 5.44 16.10
CA THR A 248 7.05 5.74 14.67
C THR A 248 6.64 4.53 13.83
N ALA A 249 6.64 3.33 14.42
CA ALA A 249 6.15 2.07 13.85
C ALA A 249 5.75 1.14 14.99
N SER A 250 4.94 0.13 14.71
CA SER A 250 4.52 -0.88 15.70
C SER A 250 4.57 -2.28 15.11
N ALA A 251 4.61 -3.31 15.94
CA ALA A 251 4.37 -4.67 15.51
C ALA A 251 3.01 -4.74 14.80
N GLY A 252 2.96 -5.32 13.59
CA GLY A 252 1.75 -5.34 12.74
C GLY A 252 1.45 -4.00 12.07
N HIS A 253 2.29 -2.96 12.21
CA HIS A 253 2.33 -1.72 11.44
C HIS A 253 1.07 -0.84 11.51
N ARG A 254 0.13 -1.07 12.44
CA ARG A 254 -1.17 -0.39 12.49
C ARG A 254 -1.52 0.22 13.85
N SER A 255 -0.99 -0.32 14.98
CA SER A 255 -1.48 0.06 16.31
C SER A 255 -0.99 1.43 16.78
N HIS A 256 0.11 1.94 16.24
CA HIS A 256 0.69 3.25 16.57
C HIS A 256 -0.03 4.42 15.87
N LEU A 257 -0.75 4.13 14.76
CA LEU A 257 -1.47 5.11 13.98
C LEU A 257 -2.85 4.54 13.62
N ARG A 258 -3.93 5.14 14.13
CA ARG A 258 -5.29 4.63 14.02
C ARG A 258 -6.17 5.61 13.25
N PHE A 259 -7.24 5.10 12.66
CA PHE A 259 -8.28 5.95 12.08
C PHE A 259 -9.07 6.64 13.19
N PRO A 260 -9.51 7.90 12.96
CA PRO A 260 -10.47 8.53 13.83
C PRO A 260 -11.81 7.76 13.81
N GLU A 261 -12.52 7.85 14.90
CA GLU A 261 -13.90 7.36 15.03
C GLU A 261 -14.90 8.31 14.35
N GLY A 262 -16.17 8.00 14.42
CA GLY A 262 -17.23 8.82 13.83
C GLY A 262 -17.10 10.30 14.23
N GLY A 263 -17.23 11.19 13.24
CA GLY A 263 -17.09 12.63 13.43
C GLY A 263 -15.66 13.17 13.52
N GLY A 264 -14.64 12.31 13.41
CA GLY A 264 -13.22 12.72 13.44
C GLY A 264 -12.58 12.66 14.81
N VAL A 265 -13.24 12.08 15.80
CA VAL A 265 -12.70 11.95 17.18
C VAL A 265 -11.59 10.88 17.20
N CYS A 266 -10.42 11.23 17.72
CA CYS A 266 -9.37 10.25 17.92
C CYS A 266 -9.67 9.32 19.12
N PRO A 267 -9.42 8.00 18.98
CA PRO A 267 -9.55 7.05 20.09
C PRO A 267 -8.74 7.47 21.32
N GLN A 268 -9.22 7.09 22.50
CA GLN A 268 -8.54 7.40 23.75
C GLN A 268 -7.06 6.97 23.71
N GLY A 269 -6.17 7.82 24.22
CA GLY A 269 -4.72 7.59 24.22
C GLY A 269 -4.04 7.86 22.88
N THR A 270 -4.73 8.52 21.94
CA THR A 270 -4.14 8.95 20.66
C THR A 270 -4.33 10.45 20.44
N PHE A 271 -3.47 11.02 19.62
CA PHE A 271 -3.44 12.45 19.29
C PHE A 271 -3.69 12.65 17.81
N PRO A 272 -4.52 13.64 17.41
CA PRO A 272 -4.73 13.94 16.00
C PRO A 272 -3.47 14.51 15.37
N VAL A 273 -3.03 13.88 14.29
CA VAL A 273 -1.95 14.34 13.41
C VAL A 273 -2.52 14.70 12.04
N PRO A 274 -1.80 15.42 11.16
CA PRO A 274 -2.24 15.66 9.79
C PRO A 274 -2.69 14.37 9.08
N GLU A 275 -3.91 14.32 8.54
CA GLU A 275 -4.38 13.18 7.71
C GLU A 275 -3.73 13.26 6.35
N LEU A 276 -2.90 12.28 5.99
CA LEU A 276 -2.43 12.12 4.62
C LEU A 276 -3.55 11.55 3.76
N ARG A 277 -3.74 12.15 2.59
CA ARG A 277 -4.62 11.65 1.53
C ARG A 277 -3.88 11.63 0.21
N LEU A 278 -3.81 10.46 -0.40
CA LEU A 278 -3.33 10.29 -1.77
C LEU A 278 -4.53 10.22 -2.71
N THR A 279 -4.49 10.99 -3.81
CA THR A 279 -5.44 10.87 -4.90
C THR A 279 -4.66 10.69 -6.19
N LEU A 280 -4.88 9.55 -6.84
CA LEU A 280 -4.22 9.12 -8.06
C LEU A 280 -5.24 9.15 -9.19
N ALA A 281 -4.86 9.62 -10.36
CA ALA A 281 -5.72 9.62 -11.54
C ALA A 281 -5.02 8.96 -12.73
N TYR A 282 -5.77 8.23 -13.54
CA TYR A 282 -5.27 7.43 -14.66
C TYR A 282 -6.10 7.65 -15.91
N GLU A 283 -5.42 7.75 -17.06
CA GLU A 283 -6.07 7.68 -18.38
C GLU A 283 -6.35 6.21 -18.71
N VAL A 284 -7.59 5.80 -18.57
CA VAL A 284 -8.04 4.44 -18.90
C VAL A 284 -8.98 4.52 -20.10
N PRO A 285 -8.64 3.89 -21.25
CA PRO A 285 -9.56 3.83 -22.37
C PRO A 285 -10.89 3.19 -21.97
N ALA A 286 -12.00 3.72 -22.49
CA ALA A 286 -13.34 3.24 -22.17
C ALA A 286 -13.44 1.72 -22.37
N GLY A 287 -13.87 0.99 -21.35
CA GLY A 287 -14.04 -0.45 -21.36
C GLY A 287 -12.75 -1.27 -21.22
N ALA A 288 -11.56 -0.64 -21.17
CA ALA A 288 -10.33 -1.38 -20.97
C ALA A 288 -10.30 -2.06 -19.58
N PRO A 289 -9.93 -3.35 -19.51
CA PRO A 289 -9.81 -4.05 -18.25
C PRO A 289 -8.57 -3.56 -17.50
N ILE A 290 -8.76 -3.26 -16.22
CA ILE A 290 -7.70 -2.81 -15.32
C ILE A 290 -7.60 -3.70 -14.09
N ALA A 291 -6.41 -3.79 -13.51
CA ALA A 291 -6.14 -4.56 -12.32
C ALA A 291 -5.07 -3.87 -11.47
N VAL A 292 -5.30 -3.74 -10.17
CA VAL A 292 -4.26 -3.38 -9.21
C VAL A 292 -3.35 -4.59 -8.98
N ASP A 293 -2.05 -4.36 -8.86
CA ASP A 293 -1.13 -5.43 -8.47
C ASP A 293 -1.47 -5.96 -7.07
N SER A 294 -1.39 -7.27 -6.90
CA SER A 294 -1.74 -7.94 -5.65
C SER A 294 -1.00 -9.27 -5.48
N PHE A 295 -1.11 -9.88 -4.32
CA PHE A 295 -0.76 -11.30 -4.16
C PHE A 295 -1.67 -12.18 -5.04
N PRO A 296 -1.19 -13.32 -5.57
CA PRO A 296 -1.96 -14.16 -6.50
C PRO A 296 -3.34 -14.59 -5.97
N GLU A 297 -3.41 -14.98 -4.70
CA GLU A 297 -4.65 -15.40 -4.04
C GLU A 297 -5.67 -14.27 -3.85
N GLN A 298 -5.24 -13.03 -3.99
CA GLN A 298 -6.10 -11.85 -3.87
C GLN A 298 -6.82 -11.50 -5.18
N ARG A 299 -6.46 -12.16 -6.29
CA ARG A 299 -7.14 -12.09 -7.60
C ARG A 299 -7.30 -10.67 -8.15
N HIS A 300 -6.38 -9.78 -7.84
CA HIS A 300 -6.43 -8.37 -8.26
C HIS A 300 -7.75 -7.67 -7.87
N SER A 301 -8.36 -8.08 -6.77
CA SER A 301 -9.58 -7.45 -6.29
C SER A 301 -9.32 -5.98 -5.94
N PRO A 302 -10.16 -5.02 -6.37
CA PRO A 302 -9.98 -3.59 -6.04
C PRO A 302 -10.05 -3.32 -4.54
N ARG A 303 -10.55 -4.26 -3.75
CA ARG A 303 -10.58 -4.20 -2.29
C ARG A 303 -9.21 -4.33 -1.65
N THR A 304 -8.23 -4.93 -2.36
CA THR A 304 -6.85 -5.10 -1.88
C THR A 304 -5.98 -3.86 -2.05
N ASP A 305 -6.53 -2.81 -2.65
CA ASP A 305 -5.81 -1.57 -2.88
C ASP A 305 -5.40 -0.91 -1.56
N HIS A 306 -4.14 -0.51 -1.51
CA HIS A 306 -3.50 0.01 -0.30
C HIS A 306 -2.42 1.03 -0.64
N ALA A 307 -1.93 1.74 0.35
CA ALA A 307 -0.78 2.62 0.20
C ALA A 307 -0.01 2.74 1.51
N MET A 308 1.24 3.13 1.39
CA MET A 308 2.13 3.36 2.52
C MET A 308 2.86 4.68 2.37
N PHE A 309 3.34 5.21 3.50
CA PHE A 309 4.24 6.35 3.52
C PHE A 309 5.23 6.28 4.69
N VAL A 310 6.34 7.00 4.53
CA VAL A 310 7.27 7.30 5.62
C VAL A 310 7.46 8.81 5.64
N ASN A 311 7.13 9.44 6.76
CA ASN A 311 7.31 10.87 6.95
C ASN A 311 8.78 11.23 7.16
N ALA A 312 9.44 11.82 6.17
CA ALA A 312 10.82 12.32 6.32
C ALA A 312 10.90 13.86 6.28
N MET A 313 9.78 14.55 6.41
CA MET A 313 9.78 16.00 6.60
C MET A 313 10.64 16.37 7.81
N THR A 314 11.41 17.44 7.68
CA THR A 314 12.10 18.05 8.82
C THR A 314 11.06 18.63 9.79
N ASP A 315 11.46 18.82 11.06
CA ASP A 315 10.59 19.43 12.07
C ASP A 315 10.06 20.81 11.62
N GLY A 316 10.89 21.58 10.94
CA GLY A 316 10.48 22.88 10.37
C GLY A 316 9.46 22.77 9.23
N GLN A 317 9.55 21.74 8.38
CA GLN A 317 8.55 21.47 7.34
C GLN A 317 7.22 21.03 7.98
N MET A 318 7.26 20.09 8.90
CA MET A 318 6.07 19.60 9.61
C MET A 318 5.41 20.69 10.43
N ALA A 319 6.18 21.59 11.07
CA ALA A 319 5.62 22.74 11.80
C ALA A 319 4.85 23.69 10.87
N ARG A 320 5.34 23.92 9.63
CA ARG A 320 4.62 24.72 8.64
C ARG A 320 3.32 24.04 8.17
N VAL A 321 3.34 22.71 7.99
CA VAL A 321 2.13 21.93 7.68
C VAL A 321 1.10 22.12 8.78
N VAL A 322 1.48 21.89 10.04
CA VAL A 322 0.59 21.99 11.21
C VAL A 322 0.04 23.41 11.36
N ASP A 323 0.87 24.45 11.20
CA ASP A 323 0.44 25.83 11.28
C ASP A 323 -0.60 26.16 10.20
N CYS A 324 -0.37 25.73 8.96
CA CYS A 324 -1.32 25.90 7.87
C CYS A 324 -2.67 25.24 8.18
N LEU A 325 -2.65 23.97 8.59
CA LEU A 325 -3.86 23.22 8.91
C LEU A 325 -4.64 23.85 10.05
N ASN A 326 -3.95 24.16 11.15
CA ASN A 326 -4.54 24.68 12.39
C ASN A 326 -5.07 26.12 12.27
N THR A 327 -4.59 26.86 11.29
CA THR A 327 -5.08 28.22 10.99
C THR A 327 -6.12 28.24 9.86
N GLY A 328 -6.52 27.07 9.33
CA GLY A 328 -7.57 26.95 8.32
C GLY A 328 -7.16 27.44 6.94
N ARG A 329 -5.87 27.46 6.61
CA ARG A 329 -5.35 27.92 5.32
C ARG A 329 -5.20 26.75 4.35
N ASP A 330 -5.25 27.05 3.05
CA ASP A 330 -4.87 26.16 1.96
C ASP A 330 -3.47 26.53 1.48
N CYS A 331 -2.50 25.63 1.68
CA CYS A 331 -1.10 25.88 1.38
C CYS A 331 -0.56 24.87 0.34
N ARG A 332 0.56 25.26 -0.28
CA ARG A 332 1.34 24.38 -1.18
C ARG A 332 2.82 24.45 -0.80
N THR A 333 3.54 23.33 -0.97
CA THR A 333 4.98 23.24 -0.70
C THR A 333 5.74 22.92 -1.98
#